data_c4341dd2ef26d2fff982b84babbb2650
#
_entry.id   c4341dd2ef26d2fff982b84babbb2650
#
_cell.length_a   1.000
_cell.length_b   1.000
_cell.length_c   1.000
_cell.angle_alpha   90.00
_cell.angle_beta   90.00
_cell.angle_gamma   90.00
#
_symmetry.space_group_name_H-M   'P 1'
#
loop_
_entity.id
_entity.type
_entity.pdbx_description
1 polymer ?
#
loop_
_entity_poly.entity_id
_entity_poly.type
_entity_poly.pdbx_seq_one_letter_code
_entity_poly.pdbx_strand_id
1 'polypeptide(L)'
;MSEVKWIKLSTQMFEDEKIKLIEQMPESDTILIIWVKLLAQAGKTNASGYIYLNQNIPYTDEMLATIFNRPLPIVRMALNTFQQFGMIEVDENKFISIANWEKHQNVEGMEN
;
A
#
# COMPACT_ATOMS: atom_id res chain seq x y z
N MET A 1 -0.25 -9.97 22.58
CA MET A 1 -0.25 -9.07 21.41
C MET A 1 -1.25 -9.54 20.39
N SER A 2 -2.06 -8.64 19.98
CA SER A 2 -3.05 -8.99 18.97
C SER A 2 -2.45 -8.89 17.58
N GLU A 3 -2.91 -9.77 16.72
CA GLU A 3 -2.60 -9.71 15.30
C GLU A 3 -3.67 -8.92 14.59
N VAL A 4 -3.26 -8.19 13.57
CA VAL A 4 -4.22 -7.54 12.68
C VAL A 4 -4.57 -8.52 11.57
N LYS A 5 -5.83 -8.92 11.53
CA LYS A 5 -6.28 -9.94 10.59
C LYS A 5 -7.06 -9.40 9.42
N TRP A 6 -7.48 -8.15 9.48
CA TRP A 6 -8.15 -7.52 8.36
C TRP A 6 -7.90 -6.02 8.41
N ILE A 7 -8.15 -5.38 7.28
CA ILE A 7 -8.02 -3.94 7.15
C ILE A 7 -9.33 -3.40 6.61
N LYS A 8 -9.53 -2.09 6.77
CA LYS A 8 -10.67 -1.41 6.17
C LYS A 8 -10.37 -1.12 4.70
N LEU A 9 -11.37 -1.33 3.87
CA LEU A 9 -11.32 -0.87 2.49
C LEU A 9 -12.55 0.02 2.30
N SER A 10 -12.33 1.29 1.97
CA SER A 10 -13.40 2.24 1.85
C SER A 10 -14.37 1.84 0.74
N THR A 11 -15.66 1.93 1.02
CA THR A 11 -16.67 1.73 -0.03
C THR A 11 -16.63 2.85 -1.05
N GLN A 12 -15.92 3.94 -0.75
CA GLN A 12 -15.75 5.07 -1.66
C GLN A 12 -14.44 5.00 -2.43
N MET A 13 -13.73 3.88 -2.36
CA MET A 13 -12.42 3.76 -2.98
C MET A 13 -12.44 4.15 -4.45
N PHE A 14 -13.46 3.68 -5.18
CA PHE A 14 -13.52 3.92 -6.63
C PHE A 14 -14.09 5.27 -6.98
N GLU A 15 -14.48 6.06 -5.98
CA GLU A 15 -14.85 7.46 -6.19
C GLU A 15 -13.63 8.38 -6.01
N ASP A 16 -12.53 7.88 -5.51
CA ASP A 16 -11.31 8.68 -5.30
C ASP A 16 -10.69 9.01 -6.64
N GLU A 17 -10.31 10.28 -6.81
CA GLU A 17 -9.73 10.75 -8.07
C GLU A 17 -8.46 10.01 -8.42
N LYS A 18 -7.63 9.72 -7.42
CA LYS A 18 -6.36 9.03 -7.68
C LYS A 18 -6.61 7.64 -8.24
N ILE A 19 -7.58 6.94 -7.66
CA ILE A 19 -7.94 5.61 -8.14
C ILE A 19 -8.52 5.70 -9.55
N LYS A 20 -9.36 6.70 -9.81
CA LYS A 20 -9.92 6.87 -11.16
C LYS A 20 -8.82 7.12 -12.19
N LEU A 21 -7.80 7.89 -11.82
CA LEU A 21 -6.68 8.15 -12.73
C LEU A 21 -5.89 6.86 -12.97
N ILE A 22 -5.70 6.06 -11.94
CA ILE A 22 -5.00 4.79 -12.07
C ILE A 22 -5.77 3.86 -13.00
N GLU A 23 -7.10 3.88 -12.92
CA GLU A 23 -7.93 3.01 -13.75
C GLU A 23 -7.76 3.29 -15.24
N GLN A 24 -7.28 4.47 -15.62
CA GLN A 24 -7.04 4.83 -17.01
C GLN A 24 -5.65 4.42 -17.50
N MET A 25 -4.80 3.93 -16.61
CA MET A 25 -3.43 3.57 -16.97
C MET A 25 -3.37 2.17 -17.57
N PRO A 26 -2.35 1.90 -18.40
CA PRO A 26 -2.06 0.52 -18.79
C PRO A 26 -1.81 -0.31 -17.55
N GLU A 27 -2.23 -1.57 -17.56
CA GLU A 27 -2.03 -2.50 -16.44
C GLU A 27 -2.73 -2.03 -15.16
N SER A 28 -3.82 -1.29 -15.30
CA SER A 28 -4.50 -0.72 -14.16
C SER A 28 -4.97 -1.77 -13.16
N ASP A 29 -5.48 -2.90 -13.65
CA ASP A 29 -5.96 -3.95 -12.75
C ASP A 29 -4.82 -4.50 -11.91
N THR A 30 -3.66 -4.71 -12.51
CA THR A 30 -2.49 -5.18 -11.78
C THR A 30 -2.02 -4.12 -10.78
N ILE A 31 -2.00 -2.85 -11.19
CA ILE A 31 -1.59 -1.77 -10.31
C ILE A 31 -2.52 -1.70 -9.10
N LEU A 32 -3.83 -1.83 -9.31
CA LEU A 32 -4.78 -1.78 -8.20
C LEU A 32 -4.63 -2.98 -7.28
N ILE A 33 -4.35 -4.16 -7.83
CA ILE A 33 -4.08 -5.33 -7.00
C ILE A 33 -2.82 -5.11 -6.17
N ILE A 34 -1.79 -4.51 -6.75
CA ILE A 34 -0.58 -4.19 -6.00
C ILE A 34 -0.92 -3.25 -4.85
N TRP A 35 -1.79 -2.26 -5.10
CA TRP A 35 -2.23 -1.35 -4.05
C TRP A 35 -2.89 -2.09 -2.90
N VAL A 36 -3.81 -3.01 -3.21
CA VAL A 36 -4.49 -3.78 -2.17
C VAL A 36 -3.49 -4.66 -1.42
N LYS A 37 -2.54 -5.26 -2.12
CA LYS A 37 -1.51 -6.08 -1.48
C LYS A 37 -0.62 -5.25 -0.57
N LEU A 38 -0.30 -4.00 -0.96
CA LEU A 38 0.45 -3.10 -0.09
C LEU A 38 -0.34 -2.78 1.17
N LEU A 39 -1.63 -2.51 1.03
CA LEU A 39 -2.48 -2.23 2.19
C LEU A 39 -2.52 -3.43 3.13
N ALA A 40 -2.67 -4.63 2.57
CA ALA A 40 -2.67 -5.85 3.37
C ALA A 40 -1.35 -6.04 4.09
N GLN A 41 -0.24 -5.74 3.40
CA GLN A 41 1.09 -5.88 3.99
C GLN A 41 1.28 -4.88 5.12
N ALA A 42 0.80 -3.64 4.95
CA ALA A 42 0.89 -2.63 6.00
C ALA A 42 0.09 -3.05 7.23
N GLY A 43 -1.08 -3.61 7.01
CA GLY A 43 -1.88 -4.13 8.11
C GLY A 43 -1.18 -5.26 8.85
N LYS A 44 -0.60 -6.18 8.10
CA LYS A 44 0.13 -7.31 8.67
C LYS A 44 1.34 -6.84 9.48
N THR A 45 2.06 -5.85 8.96
CA THR A 45 3.22 -5.28 9.65
C THR A 45 2.79 -4.57 10.93
N ASN A 46 1.62 -3.94 10.90
CA ASN A 46 1.02 -3.27 12.05
C ASN A 46 1.97 -2.26 12.68
N ALA A 47 2.53 -1.40 11.85
CA ALA A 47 3.51 -0.40 12.27
C ALA A 47 3.16 0.96 11.69
N SER A 48 1.95 1.42 11.94
CA SER A 48 1.46 2.75 11.55
C SER A 48 1.57 3.01 10.06
N GLY A 49 1.36 1.95 9.26
CA GLY A 49 1.38 2.06 7.81
C GLY A 49 2.70 1.71 7.17
N TYR A 50 3.73 1.50 7.96
CA TYR A 50 5.02 1.09 7.41
C TYR A 50 4.99 -0.34 6.92
N ILE A 51 5.78 -0.59 5.89
CA ILE A 51 5.89 -1.90 5.26
C ILE A 51 7.37 -2.25 5.22
N TYR A 52 7.76 -3.36 5.85
CA TYR A 52 9.16 -3.77 5.87
C TYR A 52 9.27 -5.25 6.19
N LEU A 53 10.40 -5.83 5.84
CA LEU A 53 10.69 -7.20 6.20
C LEU A 53 10.89 -7.32 7.70
N ASN A 54 11.70 -6.40 8.25
CA ASN A 54 11.79 -6.18 9.69
C ASN A 54 12.21 -4.73 9.90
N GLN A 55 12.34 -4.32 11.16
CA GLN A 55 12.57 -2.91 11.49
C GLN A 55 13.84 -2.34 10.87
N ASN A 56 14.77 -3.20 10.48
CA ASN A 56 16.05 -2.75 9.93
C ASN A 56 16.17 -2.98 8.44
N ILE A 57 15.21 -3.67 7.82
CA ILE A 57 15.31 -4.08 6.42
C ILE A 57 14.04 -3.68 5.67
N PRO A 58 14.12 -2.59 4.88
CA PRO A 58 12.98 -2.22 4.05
C PRO A 58 12.84 -3.20 2.88
N TYR A 59 11.64 -3.27 2.31
CA TYR A 59 11.43 -4.04 1.10
C TYR A 59 12.00 -3.30 -0.10
N THR A 60 12.71 -4.00 -0.95
CA THR A 60 13.12 -3.49 -2.25
C THR A 60 12.01 -3.78 -3.26
N ASP A 61 12.12 -3.15 -4.44
CA ASP A 61 11.19 -3.41 -5.54
C ASP A 61 11.17 -4.89 -5.88
N GLU A 62 12.35 -5.49 -5.94
CA GLU A 62 12.48 -6.90 -6.30
C GLU A 62 11.80 -7.80 -5.27
N MET A 63 11.97 -7.47 -4.00
CA MET A 63 11.33 -8.23 -2.94
C MET A 63 9.82 -8.13 -3.04
N LEU A 64 9.31 -6.94 -3.30
CA LEU A 64 7.87 -6.75 -3.44
C LEU A 64 7.32 -7.48 -4.66
N ALA A 65 8.07 -7.47 -5.76
CA ALA A 65 7.64 -8.20 -6.95
C ALA A 65 7.51 -9.69 -6.65
N THR A 66 8.43 -10.21 -5.85
CA THR A 66 8.42 -11.62 -5.48
C THR A 66 7.24 -11.94 -4.55
N ILE A 67 7.07 -11.18 -3.47
CA ILE A 67 6.02 -11.52 -2.52
C ILE A 67 4.64 -11.22 -3.06
N PHE A 68 4.51 -10.26 -3.96
CA PHE A 68 3.23 -9.95 -4.60
C PHE A 68 2.98 -10.83 -5.83
N ASN A 69 4.00 -11.51 -6.30
CA ASN A 69 3.92 -12.37 -7.49
C ASN A 69 3.42 -11.58 -8.69
N ARG A 70 4.08 -10.45 -8.95
CA ARG A 70 3.74 -9.58 -10.08
C ARG A 70 5.03 -9.16 -10.78
N PRO A 71 4.96 -8.85 -12.08
CA PRO A 71 6.17 -8.49 -12.83
C PRO A 71 6.85 -7.25 -12.26
N LEU A 72 8.16 -7.30 -12.14
CA LEU A 72 8.95 -6.21 -11.57
C LEU A 72 8.71 -4.87 -12.25
N PRO A 73 8.66 -4.80 -13.60
CA PRO A 73 8.41 -3.49 -14.24
C PRO A 73 7.08 -2.88 -13.82
N ILE A 74 6.06 -3.71 -13.63
CA ILE A 74 4.75 -3.20 -13.24
C ILE A 74 4.76 -2.79 -11.78
N VAL A 75 5.46 -3.54 -10.92
CA VAL A 75 5.61 -3.16 -9.51
C VAL A 75 6.29 -1.80 -9.41
N ARG A 76 7.36 -1.60 -10.18
CA ARG A 76 8.06 -0.31 -10.20
C ARG A 76 7.16 0.82 -10.67
N MET A 77 6.40 0.57 -11.72
CA MET A 77 5.46 1.57 -12.22
C MET A 77 4.40 1.90 -11.17
N ALA A 78 3.89 0.87 -10.50
CA ALA A 78 2.86 1.05 -9.47
C ALA A 78 3.40 1.87 -8.31
N LEU A 79 4.57 1.52 -7.80
CA LEU A 79 5.16 2.25 -6.66
C LEU A 79 5.41 3.71 -7.03
N ASN A 80 5.92 3.95 -8.23
CA ASN A 80 6.15 5.30 -8.72
C ASN A 80 4.86 6.10 -8.76
N THR A 81 3.80 5.48 -9.28
CA THR A 81 2.50 6.13 -9.39
C THR A 81 1.94 6.46 -8.01
N PHE A 82 2.01 5.50 -7.08
CA PHE A 82 1.50 5.73 -5.73
C PHE A 82 2.26 6.86 -5.05
N GLN A 83 3.58 6.91 -5.26
CA GLN A 83 4.39 7.96 -4.66
C GLN A 83 4.06 9.32 -5.27
N GLN A 84 3.90 9.40 -6.58
CA GLN A 84 3.54 10.63 -7.25
C GLN A 84 2.18 11.16 -6.80
N PHE A 85 1.26 10.25 -6.55
CA PHE A 85 -0.09 10.63 -6.14
C PHE A 85 -0.21 10.84 -4.63
N GLY A 86 0.90 10.70 -3.90
CA GLY A 86 0.88 10.88 -2.45
C GLY A 86 0.17 9.79 -1.69
N MET A 87 0.05 8.60 -2.29
CA MET A 87 -0.60 7.46 -1.64
C MET A 87 0.36 6.71 -0.74
N ILE A 88 1.64 6.74 -1.08
CA ILE A 88 2.71 6.19 -0.24
C ILE A 88 3.80 7.22 -0.07
N GLU A 89 4.63 7.01 0.94
CA GLU A 89 5.83 7.81 1.18
C GLU A 89 7.01 6.85 1.31
N VAL A 90 8.16 7.29 0.81
CA VAL A 90 9.40 6.52 0.92
C VAL A 90 10.41 7.44 1.60
N ASP A 91 10.89 7.03 2.77
CA ASP A 91 11.78 7.91 3.52
C ASP A 91 13.22 7.77 3.01
N GLU A 92 14.14 8.51 3.63
CA GLU A 92 15.52 8.55 3.18
C GLU A 92 16.22 7.20 3.34
N ASN A 93 15.69 6.34 4.20
CA ASN A 93 16.24 5.01 4.42
C ASN A 93 15.51 3.95 3.58
N LYS A 94 14.66 4.39 2.67
CA LYS A 94 13.93 3.54 1.71
C LYS A 94 12.79 2.75 2.34
N PHE A 95 12.35 3.12 3.54
CA PHE A 95 11.16 2.50 4.13
C PHE A 95 9.91 3.10 3.52
N ILE A 96 8.99 2.22 3.13
CA ILE A 96 7.73 2.59 2.50
C ILE A 96 6.65 2.65 3.57
N SER A 97 5.81 3.68 3.50
CA SER A 97 4.64 3.75 4.38
C SER A 97 3.43 4.21 3.59
N ILE A 98 2.27 3.74 4.00
CA ILE A 98 0.99 4.16 3.42
C ILE A 98 0.65 5.53 4.01
N ALA A 99 0.40 6.49 3.14
CA ALA A 99 0.05 7.84 3.59
C ALA A 99 -1.28 7.82 4.32
N ASN A 100 -1.37 8.57 5.41
CA ASN A 100 -2.61 8.74 6.19
C ASN A 100 -3.18 7.43 6.72
N TRP A 101 -2.30 6.46 6.99
CA TRP A 101 -2.73 5.14 7.42
C TRP A 101 -3.61 5.18 8.66
N GLU A 102 -3.17 5.91 9.70
CA GLU A 102 -3.91 5.96 10.96
C GLU A 102 -5.30 6.53 10.76
N LYS A 103 -5.41 7.53 9.91
CA LYS A 103 -6.69 8.17 9.66
C LYS A 103 -7.65 7.20 8.97
N HIS A 104 -7.13 6.41 8.04
CA HIS A 104 -7.99 5.54 7.22
C HIS A 104 -8.27 4.20 7.87
N GLN A 105 -7.42 3.78 8.81
CA GLN A 105 -7.53 2.46 9.43
C GLN A 105 -7.84 2.53 10.92
N ASN A 106 -8.41 3.65 11.37
CA ASN A 106 -8.74 3.85 12.76
C ASN A 106 -9.87 2.90 13.18
N VAL A 107 -9.49 1.84 13.89
CA VAL A 107 -10.44 0.81 14.31
C VAL A 107 -11.44 1.38 15.31
N GLU A 108 -10.99 2.28 16.18
CA GLU A 108 -11.89 2.89 17.16
C GLU A 108 -12.99 3.69 16.49
N GLY A 109 -12.66 4.35 15.38
CA GLY A 109 -13.67 5.08 14.62
C GLY A 109 -14.70 4.16 14.01
N MET A 110 -14.32 2.92 13.74
CA MET A 110 -15.25 1.95 13.17
C MET A 110 -16.28 1.47 14.18
N GLU A 111 -15.93 1.49 15.44
CA GLU A 111 -16.80 0.97 16.48
C GLU A 111 -17.86 1.98 16.92
N ASN A 112 -17.69 3.20 16.57
CA ASN A 112 -18.62 4.27 16.96
C ASN A 112 -19.76 4.49 15.94
#